data_ddf15254f0ba9fdee50bf9fe0b8f6ad9
#
_entry.id   ddf15254f0ba9fdee50bf9fe0b8f6ad9
#
_cell.length_a   1.000
_cell.length_b   1.000
_cell.length_c   1.000
_cell.angle_alpha   90.00
_cell.angle_beta   90.00
_cell.angle_gamma   90.00
#
_symmetry.space_group_name_H-M   'P 1'
#
loop_
_entity.id
_entity.type
_entity.pdbx_description
1 polymer ?
#
loop_
_entity_poly.entity_id
_entity_poly.type
_entity_poly.pdbx_seq_one_letter_code
_entity_poly.pdbx_strand_id
1 'polypeptide(L)'
;MKEEISVCWFRRDLRLDDNAALYEALRGPYPVLPLFIFDTKILKKLSNREDPRVTFIHHTLQEIHSELATQGSTIAVEYGTPEEVWIQILKNYNVKAVYTNHDYEPNAIERDDALAEYLASEQIEFKTFKDQVIFEKNEILKADGKPYTVFTPYFNQWRAKLNEFYIKSYPINNYFNNLLKIASLPLPTLAEIGFKESSQKFPSKRFGSKLTDYEDKRDFPAVDATTHIGMHLRFGTISIREAAQQALKQKANKWLSELAWRDFYMMILWHFPRIVHQSFKPAYDNIQWLNNESDFEAWCEGKTGYPLVDAGMRQLNQTGYMHNRVRMVVASFLTKHLLIDWRWGEAYFAEKLLDYEMASNIGGWQWSCGCGNDAAPYFRVFNPELQAKKFDPDQAYINHWLPEYKQQKHVQPIVEHAFARERVLKVFKDALNE
;
A
#
# COMPACT_ATOMS: atom_id res chain seq x y z
N MET A 1 6.19 -34.08 26.64
CA MET A 1 5.46 -32.77 26.64
C MET A 1 5.93 -32.04 25.42
N LYS A 2 5.03 -31.29 24.76
CA LYS A 2 5.45 -30.42 23.65
C LYS A 2 6.30 -29.29 24.21
N GLU A 3 7.33 -28.87 23.45
CA GLU A 3 8.16 -27.73 23.80
C GLU A 3 7.31 -26.44 23.83
N GLU A 4 7.55 -25.62 24.85
CA GLU A 4 6.91 -24.30 24.96
C GLU A 4 7.56 -23.34 23.99
N ILE A 5 6.75 -22.67 23.14
CA ILE A 5 7.22 -21.76 22.09
C ILE A 5 6.48 -20.44 22.10
N SER A 6 7.10 -19.44 21.49
CA SER A 6 6.41 -18.26 20.98
C SER A 6 6.24 -18.36 19.46
N VAL A 7 5.20 -17.73 18.92
CA VAL A 7 4.98 -17.61 17.48
C VAL A 7 5.11 -16.15 17.07
N CYS A 8 5.91 -15.86 16.05
CA CYS A 8 5.94 -14.55 15.40
C CYS A 8 5.17 -14.63 14.08
N TRP A 9 3.97 -14.00 14.03
CA TRP A 9 3.11 -14.06 12.87
C TRP A 9 3.40 -12.91 11.90
N PHE A 10 4.08 -13.25 10.80
CA PHE A 10 4.40 -12.34 9.69
C PHE A 10 3.19 -12.11 8.79
N ARG A 11 3.04 -10.88 8.29
CA ARG A 11 1.94 -10.50 7.38
C ARG A 11 2.42 -9.54 6.29
N ARG A 12 2.54 -8.25 6.60
CA ARG A 12 3.02 -7.17 5.73
C ARG A 12 4.39 -6.64 6.18
N ASP A 13 5.20 -7.50 6.71
CA ASP A 13 6.47 -7.20 7.38
C ASP A 13 7.51 -8.29 7.07
N LEU A 14 7.54 -8.69 5.77
CA LEU A 14 8.26 -9.84 5.25
C LEU A 14 9.79 -9.58 5.19
N ARG A 15 10.42 -9.52 6.35
CA ARG A 15 11.87 -9.40 6.52
C ARG A 15 12.32 -9.90 7.88
N LEU A 16 13.55 -10.39 7.96
CA LEU A 16 14.18 -10.79 9.23
C LEU A 16 14.97 -9.64 9.88
N ASP A 17 15.31 -8.58 9.12
CA ASP A 17 15.99 -7.41 9.65
C ASP A 17 14.98 -6.37 10.15
N ASP A 18 15.34 -5.69 11.26
CA ASP A 18 14.61 -4.51 11.75
C ASP A 18 13.08 -4.70 11.80
N ASN A 19 12.61 -5.83 12.31
CA ASN A 19 11.21 -6.19 12.49
C ASN A 19 10.86 -6.15 13.99
N ALA A 20 9.95 -5.27 14.40
CA ALA A 20 9.67 -5.01 15.80
C ALA A 20 9.09 -6.23 16.52
N ALA A 21 8.10 -6.92 15.95
CA ALA A 21 7.50 -8.11 16.56
C ALA A 21 8.50 -9.26 16.68
N LEU A 22 9.29 -9.51 15.63
CA LEU A 22 10.31 -10.55 15.66
C LEU A 22 11.39 -10.26 16.72
N TYR A 23 11.83 -9.00 16.82
CA TYR A 23 12.79 -8.57 17.83
C TYR A 23 12.28 -8.84 19.25
N GLU A 24 11.06 -8.44 19.55
CA GLU A 24 10.49 -8.64 20.89
C GLU A 24 10.16 -10.12 21.17
N ALA A 25 9.76 -10.88 20.16
CA ALA A 25 9.57 -12.32 20.29
C ALA A 25 10.88 -13.02 20.64
N LEU A 26 11.98 -12.73 19.91
CA LEU A 26 13.29 -13.34 20.12
C LEU A 26 13.95 -12.95 21.46
N ARG A 27 13.54 -11.85 22.07
CA ARG A 27 13.97 -11.46 23.42
C ARG A 27 13.12 -12.10 24.53
N GLY A 28 12.04 -12.74 24.14
CA GLY A 28 11.17 -13.45 25.07
C GLY A 28 11.80 -14.74 25.64
N PRO A 29 11.11 -15.37 26.60
CA PRO A 29 11.65 -16.56 27.30
C PRO A 29 11.54 -17.87 26.51
N TYR A 30 10.74 -17.90 25.42
CA TYR A 30 10.45 -19.11 24.67
C TYR A 30 11.05 -19.05 23.25
N PRO A 31 11.53 -20.18 22.70
CA PRO A 31 11.97 -20.27 21.32
C PRO A 31 10.88 -19.81 20.34
N VAL A 32 11.27 -19.10 19.29
CA VAL A 32 10.35 -18.44 18.37
C VAL A 32 10.20 -19.23 17.08
N LEU A 33 8.94 -19.58 16.73
CA LEU A 33 8.56 -20.09 15.42
C LEU A 33 7.99 -18.92 14.59
N PRO A 34 8.66 -18.48 13.52
CA PRO A 34 8.07 -17.63 12.50
C PRO A 34 6.92 -18.33 11.80
N LEU A 35 5.80 -17.62 11.57
CA LEU A 35 4.60 -18.11 10.89
C LEU A 35 4.16 -17.13 9.83
N PHE A 36 3.78 -17.62 8.66
CA PHE A 36 3.03 -16.88 7.65
C PHE A 36 1.80 -17.67 7.20
N ILE A 37 0.69 -16.99 6.95
CA ILE A 37 -0.57 -17.61 6.51
C ILE A 37 -0.96 -17.02 5.16
N PHE A 38 -1.02 -17.85 4.12
CA PHE A 38 -1.72 -17.52 2.90
C PHE A 38 -3.23 -17.61 3.16
N ASP A 39 -3.82 -16.46 3.52
CA ASP A 39 -5.23 -16.35 3.91
C ASP A 39 -6.17 -16.58 2.72
N THR A 40 -6.92 -17.67 2.78
CA THR A 40 -7.88 -18.06 1.72
C THR A 40 -9.01 -17.04 1.56
N LYS A 41 -9.37 -16.27 2.61
CA LYS A 41 -10.37 -15.19 2.52
C LYS A 41 -9.87 -14.04 1.63
N ILE A 42 -8.56 -13.80 1.61
CA ILE A 42 -7.92 -12.80 0.75
C ILE A 42 -7.69 -13.38 -0.65
N LEU A 43 -7.06 -14.57 -0.75
CA LEU A 43 -6.66 -15.15 -2.02
C LEU A 43 -7.83 -15.48 -2.93
N LYS A 44 -9.00 -15.89 -2.38
CA LYS A 44 -10.22 -16.17 -3.16
C LYS A 44 -10.79 -14.92 -3.84
N LYS A 45 -10.50 -13.72 -3.36
CA LYS A 45 -10.95 -12.46 -3.97
C LYS A 45 -10.11 -12.04 -5.18
N LEU A 46 -8.93 -12.64 -5.36
CA LEU A 46 -8.05 -12.35 -6.50
C LEU A 46 -8.54 -13.10 -7.72
N SER A 47 -8.95 -12.37 -8.76
CA SER A 47 -9.43 -12.94 -10.03
C SER A 47 -8.29 -13.52 -10.87
N ASN A 48 -7.12 -12.84 -10.86
CA ASN A 48 -5.94 -13.26 -11.61
C ASN A 48 -5.18 -14.38 -10.88
N ARG A 49 -5.08 -15.57 -11.49
CA ARG A 49 -4.30 -16.69 -10.93
C ARG A 49 -2.79 -16.60 -11.17
N GLU A 50 -2.34 -15.62 -11.95
CA GLU A 50 -0.94 -15.22 -12.13
C GLU A 50 -0.68 -13.86 -11.44
N ASP A 51 -1.36 -13.60 -10.30
CA ASP A 51 -1.22 -12.33 -9.58
C ASP A 51 0.23 -12.13 -9.11
N PRO A 52 0.91 -11.09 -9.61
CA PRO A 52 2.31 -10.87 -9.30
C PRO A 52 2.57 -10.59 -7.82
N ARG A 53 1.58 -10.10 -7.08
CA ARG A 53 1.72 -9.88 -5.63
C ARG A 53 1.88 -11.20 -4.88
N VAL A 54 1.14 -12.24 -5.28
CA VAL A 54 1.25 -13.58 -4.70
C VAL A 54 2.60 -14.19 -5.03
N THR A 55 3.07 -14.06 -6.29
CA THR A 55 4.43 -14.47 -6.70
C THR A 55 5.50 -13.76 -5.87
N PHE A 56 5.38 -12.45 -5.69
CA PHE A 56 6.35 -11.67 -4.89
C PHE A 56 6.41 -12.12 -3.43
N ILE A 57 5.26 -12.33 -2.79
CA ILE A 57 5.18 -12.85 -1.43
C ILE A 57 5.84 -14.23 -1.34
N HIS A 58 5.51 -15.13 -2.28
CA HIS A 58 6.05 -16.48 -2.32
C HIS A 58 7.59 -16.48 -2.44
N HIS A 59 8.16 -15.69 -3.37
CA HIS A 59 9.60 -15.55 -3.51
C HIS A 59 10.24 -14.97 -2.25
N THR A 60 9.62 -13.97 -1.63
CA THR A 60 10.12 -13.39 -0.38
C THR A 60 10.13 -14.40 0.75
N LEU A 61 9.10 -15.24 0.84
CA LEU A 61 9.06 -16.32 1.83
C LEU A 61 10.12 -17.39 1.58
N GLN A 62 10.45 -17.70 0.31
CA GLN A 62 11.59 -18.57 -0.03
C GLN A 62 12.93 -17.97 0.41
N GLU A 63 13.13 -16.65 0.23
CA GLU A 63 14.33 -15.96 0.74
C GLU A 63 14.42 -16.08 2.27
N ILE A 64 13.34 -15.75 2.99
CA ILE A 64 13.25 -15.85 4.47
C ILE A 64 13.49 -17.30 4.94
N HIS A 65 12.85 -18.27 4.31
CA HIS A 65 13.01 -19.69 4.63
C HIS A 65 14.46 -20.15 4.48
N SER A 66 15.11 -19.77 3.37
CA SER A 66 16.50 -20.09 3.09
C SER A 66 17.45 -19.48 4.13
N GLU A 67 17.20 -18.23 4.53
CA GLU A 67 17.99 -17.55 5.56
C GLU A 67 17.82 -18.23 6.93
N LEU A 68 16.58 -18.54 7.35
CA LEU A 68 16.30 -19.23 8.60
C LEU A 68 16.91 -20.64 8.63
N ALA A 69 16.97 -21.35 7.51
CA ALA A 69 17.61 -22.65 7.40
C ALA A 69 19.10 -22.58 7.76
N THR A 70 19.81 -21.51 7.42
CA THR A 70 21.21 -21.29 7.84
C THR A 70 21.35 -21.15 9.35
N GLN A 71 20.28 -20.80 10.04
CA GLN A 71 20.23 -20.68 11.49
C GLN A 71 19.70 -21.95 12.16
N GLY A 72 19.48 -23.05 11.44
CA GLY A 72 18.89 -24.29 11.96
C GLY A 72 17.41 -24.11 12.38
N SER A 73 16.70 -23.21 11.73
CA SER A 73 15.30 -22.87 11.98
C SER A 73 14.51 -22.86 10.67
N THR A 74 13.24 -22.51 10.73
CA THR A 74 12.35 -22.42 9.57
C THR A 74 11.27 -21.38 9.80
N ILE A 75 10.54 -21.00 8.73
CA ILE A 75 9.25 -20.36 8.83
C ILE A 75 8.16 -21.39 8.51
N ALA A 76 7.14 -21.49 9.35
CA ALA A 76 5.93 -22.23 9.01
C ALA A 76 5.10 -21.38 8.04
N VAL A 77 4.80 -21.92 6.85
CA VAL A 77 3.97 -21.26 5.86
C VAL A 77 2.74 -22.11 5.62
N GLU A 78 1.60 -21.61 6.05
CA GLU A 78 0.33 -22.32 6.04
C GLU A 78 -0.63 -21.72 4.99
N TYR A 79 -1.56 -22.55 4.50
CA TYR A 79 -2.61 -22.16 3.58
C TYR A 79 -3.97 -22.51 4.17
N GLY A 80 -4.77 -21.51 4.49
CA GLY A 80 -6.07 -21.67 5.13
C GLY A 80 -6.64 -20.35 5.60
N THR A 81 -7.76 -20.36 6.30
CA THR A 81 -8.18 -19.18 7.05
C THR A 81 -7.33 -19.01 8.30
N PRO A 82 -7.11 -17.80 8.81
CA PRO A 82 -6.37 -17.61 10.06
C PRO A 82 -6.92 -18.45 11.21
N GLU A 83 -8.24 -18.56 11.33
CA GLU A 83 -8.92 -19.33 12.37
C GLU A 83 -8.56 -20.83 12.32
N GLU A 84 -8.64 -21.42 11.11
CA GLU A 84 -8.30 -22.84 10.90
C GLU A 84 -6.82 -23.11 11.21
N VAL A 85 -5.96 -22.23 10.71
CA VAL A 85 -4.50 -22.36 10.90
C VAL A 85 -4.13 -22.24 12.38
N TRP A 86 -4.66 -21.27 13.11
CA TRP A 86 -4.37 -21.12 14.53
C TRP A 86 -4.80 -22.33 15.35
N ILE A 87 -5.96 -22.94 15.07
CA ILE A 87 -6.37 -24.20 15.71
C ILE A 87 -5.33 -25.30 15.48
N GLN A 88 -4.78 -25.43 14.26
CA GLN A 88 -3.75 -26.44 13.96
C GLN A 88 -2.41 -26.12 14.63
N ILE A 89 -1.98 -24.87 14.66
CA ILE A 89 -0.75 -24.45 15.34
C ILE A 89 -0.84 -24.77 16.84
N LEU A 90 -1.94 -24.43 17.50
CA LEU A 90 -2.12 -24.72 18.94
C LEU A 90 -2.22 -26.24 19.23
N LYS A 91 -2.77 -27.01 18.29
CA LYS A 91 -2.79 -28.45 18.38
C LYS A 91 -1.39 -29.05 18.25
N ASN A 92 -0.50 -28.48 17.44
CA ASN A 92 0.83 -29.03 17.15
C ASN A 92 1.90 -28.56 18.14
N TYR A 93 1.78 -27.36 18.69
CA TYR A 93 2.77 -26.73 19.57
C TYR A 93 2.16 -26.29 20.90
N ASN A 94 2.99 -26.16 21.93
CA ASN A 94 2.60 -25.55 23.21
C ASN A 94 2.90 -24.03 23.16
N VAL A 95 2.05 -23.28 22.49
CA VAL A 95 2.24 -21.83 22.28
C VAL A 95 1.96 -21.09 23.58
N LYS A 96 2.87 -20.22 24.01
CA LYS A 96 2.74 -19.36 25.21
C LYS A 96 2.49 -17.90 24.86
N ALA A 97 3.02 -17.43 23.75
CA ALA A 97 2.81 -16.06 23.29
C ALA A 97 2.84 -15.97 21.75
N VAL A 98 2.04 -15.06 21.24
CA VAL A 98 2.01 -14.71 19.82
C VAL A 98 2.40 -13.26 19.67
N TYR A 99 3.31 -12.99 18.74
CA TYR A 99 3.83 -11.65 18.44
C TYR A 99 3.49 -11.28 17.00
N THR A 100 3.06 -10.06 16.76
CA THR A 100 2.79 -9.57 15.42
C THR A 100 2.93 -8.05 15.35
N ASN A 101 3.13 -7.50 14.15
CA ASN A 101 3.14 -6.05 13.95
C ASN A 101 1.73 -5.51 13.67
N HIS A 102 1.47 -4.25 14.02
CA HIS A 102 0.16 -3.62 13.80
C HIS A 102 -0.20 -3.56 12.30
N ASP A 103 -1.48 -3.68 12.01
CA ASP A 103 -2.10 -3.28 10.75
C ASP A 103 -3.16 -2.22 11.04
N TYR A 104 -3.47 -1.37 10.04
CA TYR A 104 -4.36 -0.22 10.18
C TYR A 104 -5.62 -0.35 9.33
N GLU A 105 -5.69 -1.41 8.51
CA GLU A 105 -6.85 -1.72 7.67
C GLU A 105 -7.99 -2.33 8.54
N PRO A 106 -9.25 -1.87 8.41
CA PRO A 106 -10.34 -2.32 9.28
C PRO A 106 -10.48 -3.83 9.38
N ASN A 107 -10.47 -4.54 8.25
CA ASN A 107 -10.59 -6.01 8.24
C ASN A 107 -9.41 -6.71 8.97
N ALA A 108 -8.22 -6.09 8.97
CA ALA A 108 -7.07 -6.62 9.68
C ALA A 108 -7.19 -6.40 11.18
N ILE A 109 -7.76 -5.26 11.59
CA ILE A 109 -8.04 -4.95 13.01
C ILE A 109 -9.07 -5.93 13.54
N GLU A 110 -10.21 -6.11 12.84
CA GLU A 110 -11.26 -7.08 13.23
C GLU A 110 -10.71 -8.51 13.38
N ARG A 111 -9.88 -8.93 12.44
CA ARG A 111 -9.20 -10.24 12.50
C ARG A 111 -8.27 -10.35 13.71
N ASP A 112 -7.47 -9.32 13.97
CA ASP A 112 -6.50 -9.31 15.07
C ASP A 112 -7.22 -9.27 16.42
N ASP A 113 -8.32 -8.53 16.56
CA ASP A 113 -9.16 -8.48 17.76
C ASP A 113 -9.81 -9.86 18.03
N ALA A 114 -10.38 -10.48 17.00
CA ALA A 114 -10.97 -11.83 17.14
C ALA A 114 -9.91 -12.88 17.52
N LEU A 115 -8.70 -12.79 16.94
CA LEU A 115 -7.60 -13.68 17.32
C LEU A 115 -7.15 -13.42 18.77
N ALA A 116 -7.06 -12.17 19.19
CA ALA A 116 -6.69 -11.82 20.57
C ALA A 116 -7.67 -12.42 21.59
N GLU A 117 -8.97 -12.35 21.32
CA GLU A 117 -10.03 -12.97 22.16
C GLU A 117 -9.87 -14.49 22.20
N TYR A 118 -9.64 -15.13 21.06
CA TYR A 118 -9.44 -16.58 20.98
C TYR A 118 -8.19 -17.01 21.75
N LEU A 119 -7.05 -16.36 21.55
CA LEU A 119 -5.80 -16.67 22.26
C LEU A 119 -5.92 -16.44 23.77
N ALA A 120 -6.64 -15.41 24.20
CA ALA A 120 -6.92 -15.13 25.61
C ALA A 120 -7.73 -16.27 26.25
N SER A 121 -8.69 -16.87 25.53
CA SER A 121 -9.47 -18.02 26.02
C SER A 121 -8.59 -19.28 26.22
N GLU A 122 -7.50 -19.39 25.44
CA GLU A 122 -6.49 -20.46 25.54
C GLU A 122 -5.33 -20.10 26.50
N GLN A 123 -5.40 -18.97 27.23
CA GLN A 123 -4.38 -18.45 28.14
C GLN A 123 -3.03 -18.15 27.44
N ILE A 124 -3.07 -17.70 26.18
CA ILE A 124 -1.92 -17.34 25.36
C ILE A 124 -1.84 -15.81 25.25
N GLU A 125 -0.66 -15.25 25.49
CA GLU A 125 -0.44 -13.80 25.33
C GLU A 125 -0.43 -13.40 23.86
N PHE A 126 -1.16 -12.33 23.50
CA PHE A 126 -1.09 -11.72 22.17
C PHE A 126 -0.46 -10.33 22.26
N LYS A 127 0.71 -10.16 21.64
CA LYS A 127 1.53 -8.94 21.72
C LYS A 127 1.69 -8.31 20.34
N THR A 128 1.36 -7.02 20.25
CA THR A 128 1.37 -6.28 18.98
C THR A 128 2.30 -5.08 19.03
N PHE A 129 2.95 -4.74 17.89
CA PHE A 129 4.02 -3.75 17.83
C PHE A 129 3.89 -2.85 16.62
N LYS A 130 4.33 -1.60 16.75
CA LYS A 130 4.46 -0.67 15.65
C LYS A 130 5.64 -1.04 14.76
N ASP A 131 5.42 -1.15 13.44
CA ASP A 131 6.48 -1.47 12.48
C ASP A 131 6.32 -0.76 11.12
N GLN A 132 5.11 -0.65 10.59
CA GLN A 132 4.86 -0.20 9.21
C GLN A 132 5.01 1.31 9.00
N VAL A 133 5.00 2.10 10.06
CA VAL A 133 5.01 3.58 10.05
C VAL A 133 6.00 4.10 11.08
N ILE A 134 6.43 5.35 10.91
CA ILE A 134 7.26 6.02 11.92
C ILE A 134 6.40 6.46 13.11
N PHE A 135 5.26 7.07 12.82
CA PHE A 135 4.27 7.43 13.85
C PHE A 135 2.91 6.86 13.50
N GLU A 136 2.28 6.22 14.49
CA GLU A 136 0.99 5.58 14.32
C GLU A 136 -0.12 6.20 15.19
N LYS A 137 -1.35 5.91 14.81
CA LYS A 137 -2.55 6.14 15.63
C LYS A 137 -2.56 7.54 16.27
N ASN A 138 -2.34 7.60 17.58
CA ASN A 138 -2.42 8.81 18.40
C ASN A 138 -1.06 9.49 18.64
N GLU A 139 0.00 9.06 17.98
CA GLU A 139 1.35 9.59 18.24
C GLU A 139 1.53 11.02 17.71
N ILE A 140 0.77 11.43 16.69
CA ILE A 140 0.75 12.80 16.16
C ILE A 140 -0.68 13.35 16.21
N LEU A 141 -0.99 14.06 17.27
CA LEU A 141 -2.29 14.70 17.49
C LEU A 141 -2.14 16.20 17.67
N LYS A 142 -3.24 16.93 17.49
CA LYS A 142 -3.38 18.34 17.85
C LYS A 142 -3.34 18.51 19.38
N ALA A 143 -3.18 19.74 19.84
CA ALA A 143 -3.17 20.05 21.26
C ALA A 143 -4.49 19.71 22.00
N ASP A 144 -5.62 19.65 21.26
CA ASP A 144 -6.93 19.24 21.75
C ASP A 144 -7.16 17.72 21.72
N GLY A 145 -6.14 16.93 21.40
CA GLY A 145 -6.20 15.48 21.31
C GLY A 145 -6.85 14.93 20.04
N LYS A 146 -7.26 15.78 19.09
CA LYS A 146 -7.89 15.34 17.84
C LYS A 146 -6.84 15.08 16.75
N PRO A 147 -7.13 14.17 15.79
CA PRO A 147 -6.24 13.94 14.67
C PRO A 147 -6.15 15.16 13.75
N TYR A 148 -4.99 15.32 13.12
CA TYR A 148 -4.85 16.25 12.01
C TYR A 148 -5.62 15.75 10.79
N THR A 149 -6.29 16.67 10.09
CA THR A 149 -7.01 16.36 8.84
C THR A 149 -6.42 17.11 7.63
N VAL A 150 -5.36 17.89 7.85
CA VAL A 150 -4.59 18.61 6.84
C VAL A 150 -3.13 18.21 6.97
N PHE A 151 -2.49 17.88 5.83
CA PHE A 151 -1.14 17.32 5.82
C PHE A 151 -0.06 18.28 6.34
N THR A 152 -0.07 19.53 5.88
CA THR A 152 1.01 20.46 6.25
C THR A 152 1.21 20.62 7.77
N PRO A 153 0.18 20.91 8.58
CA PRO A 153 0.33 20.97 10.02
C PRO A 153 0.68 19.60 10.65
N TYR A 154 0.17 18.48 10.09
CA TYR A 154 0.58 17.15 10.50
C TYR A 154 2.08 16.93 10.28
N PHE A 155 2.57 17.20 9.08
CA PHE A 155 3.97 17.03 8.72
C PHE A 155 4.90 17.87 9.57
N ASN A 156 4.51 19.10 9.91
CA ASN A 156 5.31 19.96 10.80
C ASN A 156 5.50 19.31 12.18
N GLN A 157 4.45 18.73 12.76
CA GLN A 157 4.55 18.00 14.03
C GLN A 157 5.31 16.69 13.90
N TRP A 158 5.03 15.93 12.82
CA TRP A 158 5.74 14.70 12.47
C TRP A 158 7.25 14.95 12.38
N ARG A 159 7.65 16.01 11.67
CA ARG A 159 9.06 16.39 11.49
C ARG A 159 9.72 16.89 12.78
N ALA A 160 8.99 17.63 13.59
CA ALA A 160 9.47 18.13 14.88
C ALA A 160 9.68 17.00 15.90
N LYS A 161 8.84 15.99 15.89
CA LYS A 161 8.92 14.81 16.77
C LYS A 161 9.98 13.82 16.32
N LEU A 162 10.27 13.73 15.01
CA LEU A 162 11.22 12.78 14.45
C LEU A 162 12.62 12.99 15.00
N ASN A 163 13.19 11.95 15.60
CA ASN A 163 14.56 11.88 16.06
C ASN A 163 15.11 10.44 15.94
N GLU A 164 16.37 10.23 16.33
CA GLU A 164 17.06 8.94 16.21
C GLU A 164 16.35 7.79 16.95
N PHE A 165 15.66 8.06 18.04
CA PHE A 165 14.92 7.05 18.79
C PHE A 165 13.84 6.36 17.94
N TYR A 166 13.07 7.14 17.16
CA TYR A 166 11.96 6.60 16.37
C TYR A 166 12.38 5.86 15.10
N ILE A 167 13.61 6.07 14.66
CA ILE A 167 14.16 5.44 13.46
C ILE A 167 15.29 4.46 13.75
N LYS A 168 15.57 4.18 15.03
CA LYS A 168 16.58 3.19 15.42
C LYS A 168 16.16 1.80 14.99
N SER A 169 17.04 1.10 14.27
CA SER A 169 16.81 -0.28 13.83
C SER A 169 16.86 -1.25 15.00
N TYR A 170 16.07 -2.30 14.93
CA TYR A 170 16.08 -3.41 15.89
C TYR A 170 17.19 -4.41 15.54
N PRO A 171 18.18 -4.66 16.42
CA PRO A 171 19.32 -5.53 16.13
C PRO A 171 18.95 -7.02 16.32
N ILE A 172 18.12 -7.54 15.45
CA ILE A 172 17.50 -8.88 15.54
C ILE A 172 18.56 -9.97 15.50
N ASN A 173 19.61 -9.83 14.67
CA ASN A 173 20.63 -10.84 14.44
C ASN A 173 21.34 -11.29 15.74
N ASN A 174 21.37 -10.42 16.75
CA ASN A 174 21.94 -10.73 18.08
C ASN A 174 21.12 -11.77 18.86
N TYR A 175 19.92 -12.08 18.42
CA TYR A 175 18.95 -12.92 19.14
C TYR A 175 18.51 -14.16 18.36
N PHE A 176 19.08 -14.45 17.18
CA PHE A 176 18.73 -15.62 16.36
C PHE A 176 18.97 -16.97 17.04
N ASN A 177 19.76 -16.99 18.12
CA ASN A 177 19.89 -18.17 18.96
C ASN A 177 18.57 -18.58 19.63
N ASN A 178 17.61 -17.67 19.80
CA ASN A 178 16.28 -17.95 20.34
C ASN A 178 15.23 -18.30 19.26
N LEU A 179 15.64 -18.52 18.00
CA LEU A 179 14.79 -19.17 17.00
C LEU A 179 14.56 -20.63 17.36
N LEU A 180 13.36 -21.15 17.20
CA LEU A 180 13.05 -22.56 17.39
C LEU A 180 13.91 -23.41 16.46
N LYS A 181 14.70 -24.33 17.03
CA LYS A 181 15.59 -25.21 16.27
C LYS A 181 14.85 -26.49 15.88
N ILE A 182 14.36 -26.51 14.64
CA ILE A 182 13.64 -27.66 14.07
C ILE A 182 14.08 -27.86 12.61
N ALA A 183 13.80 -29.08 12.12
CA ALA A 183 13.99 -29.36 10.69
C ALA A 183 13.18 -28.42 9.82
N SER A 184 13.70 -28.10 8.63
CA SER A 184 13.04 -27.25 7.66
C SER A 184 11.64 -27.79 7.30
N LEU A 185 10.62 -26.97 7.45
CA LEU A 185 9.26 -27.27 7.02
C LEU A 185 9.11 -26.98 5.51
N PRO A 186 8.30 -27.77 4.78
CA PRO A 186 8.06 -27.48 3.38
C PRO A 186 7.29 -26.18 3.20
N LEU A 187 7.64 -25.43 2.16
CA LEU A 187 6.85 -24.29 1.71
C LEU A 187 5.78 -24.78 0.72
N PRO A 188 4.52 -24.38 0.83
CA PRO A 188 3.54 -24.68 -0.18
C PRO A 188 3.95 -24.03 -1.51
N THR A 189 3.85 -24.76 -2.60
CA THR A 189 4.08 -24.25 -3.95
C THR A 189 2.96 -23.27 -4.36
N LEU A 190 3.21 -22.43 -5.35
CA LEU A 190 2.15 -21.56 -5.90
C LEU A 190 0.95 -22.38 -6.39
N ALA A 191 1.18 -23.56 -6.99
CA ALA A 191 0.11 -24.44 -7.46
C ALA A 191 -0.77 -24.98 -6.31
N GLU A 192 -0.19 -25.34 -5.17
CA GLU A 192 -0.93 -25.82 -3.99
C GLU A 192 -1.80 -24.74 -3.36
N ILE A 193 -1.41 -23.46 -3.49
CA ILE A 193 -2.23 -22.32 -3.05
C ILE A 193 -3.15 -21.78 -4.16
N GLY A 194 -3.23 -22.47 -5.32
CA GLY A 194 -4.15 -22.17 -6.41
C GLY A 194 -3.71 -21.06 -7.35
N PHE A 195 -2.40 -20.78 -7.43
CA PHE A 195 -1.79 -19.74 -8.27
C PHE A 195 -0.71 -20.31 -9.20
N LYS A 196 -0.32 -19.48 -10.17
CA LYS A 196 0.82 -19.72 -11.06
C LYS A 196 1.81 -18.56 -10.92
N GLU A 197 3.04 -18.83 -11.30
CA GLU A 197 4.09 -17.81 -11.29
C GLU A 197 3.81 -16.73 -12.34
N SER A 198 3.88 -15.48 -11.92
CA SER A 198 3.79 -14.32 -12.80
C SER A 198 5.15 -14.03 -13.43
N SER A 199 5.15 -13.68 -14.72
CA SER A 199 6.36 -13.19 -15.43
C SER A 199 6.73 -11.74 -15.11
N GLN A 200 5.97 -11.07 -14.24
CA GLN A 200 6.19 -9.68 -13.86
C GLN A 200 7.54 -9.49 -13.17
N LYS A 201 8.31 -8.50 -13.62
CA LYS A 201 9.55 -8.08 -12.94
C LYS A 201 9.23 -7.18 -11.75
N PHE A 202 9.90 -7.41 -10.64
CA PHE A 202 9.72 -6.62 -9.41
C PHE A 202 10.80 -5.53 -9.29
N PRO A 203 10.44 -4.38 -8.68
CA PRO A 203 11.42 -3.32 -8.44
C PRO A 203 12.52 -3.79 -7.48
N SER A 204 13.68 -3.13 -7.58
CA SER A 204 14.81 -3.40 -6.68
C SER A 204 14.56 -2.81 -5.29
N LYS A 205 15.05 -3.51 -4.24
CA LYS A 205 15.15 -2.95 -2.88
C LYS A 205 16.14 -1.78 -2.77
N ARG A 206 17.04 -1.60 -3.74
CA ARG A 206 18.06 -0.54 -3.75
C ARG A 206 17.48 0.75 -4.33
N PHE A 207 17.38 1.79 -3.52
CA PHE A 207 16.74 3.06 -3.90
C PHE A 207 17.56 4.32 -3.59
N GLY A 208 18.59 4.22 -2.77
CA GLY A 208 19.33 5.38 -2.26
C GLY A 208 19.91 6.31 -3.33
N SER A 209 20.32 5.79 -4.48
CA SER A 209 20.84 6.61 -5.58
C SER A 209 19.82 7.54 -6.23
N LYS A 210 18.52 7.29 -6.04
CA LYS A 210 17.44 8.12 -6.62
C LYS A 210 16.97 9.25 -5.70
N LEU A 211 17.46 9.31 -4.47
CA LEU A 211 17.01 10.30 -3.48
C LEU A 211 17.54 11.70 -3.79
N THR A 212 18.73 11.82 -4.37
CA THR A 212 19.40 13.11 -4.62
C THR A 212 18.63 13.98 -5.61
N ASP A 213 18.12 13.38 -6.69
CA ASP A 213 17.44 14.11 -7.77
C ASP A 213 15.91 14.06 -7.64
N TYR A 214 15.42 13.42 -6.59
CA TYR A 214 13.98 13.17 -6.44
C TYR A 214 13.13 14.43 -6.47
N GLU A 215 13.52 15.48 -5.75
CA GLU A 215 12.72 16.70 -5.63
C GLU A 215 12.52 17.38 -7.00
N ASP A 216 13.56 17.47 -7.81
CA ASP A 216 13.53 18.15 -9.09
C ASP A 216 12.86 17.32 -10.21
N LYS A 217 12.99 15.99 -10.14
CA LYS A 217 12.60 15.10 -11.25
C LYS A 217 11.34 14.28 -10.99
N ARG A 218 10.83 14.26 -9.74
CA ARG A 218 9.71 13.42 -9.31
C ARG A 218 8.40 13.63 -10.08
N ASP A 219 8.23 14.75 -10.74
CA ASP A 219 7.01 15.08 -11.44
C ASP A 219 7.01 14.69 -12.93
N PHE A 220 8.15 14.25 -13.47
CA PHE A 220 8.32 13.90 -14.88
C PHE A 220 8.23 12.39 -15.09
N PRO A 221 7.11 11.86 -15.62
CA PRO A 221 6.87 10.42 -15.70
C PRO A 221 7.78 9.69 -16.71
N ALA A 222 8.36 10.40 -17.66
CA ALA A 222 9.35 9.84 -18.59
C ALA A 222 10.73 9.61 -17.96
N VAL A 223 10.99 10.22 -16.79
CA VAL A 223 12.29 10.14 -16.12
C VAL A 223 12.22 9.09 -15.00
N ASP A 224 13.14 8.13 -15.03
CA ASP A 224 13.25 7.13 -13.95
C ASP A 224 13.91 7.71 -12.69
N ALA A 225 13.22 8.68 -12.05
CA ALA A 225 13.69 9.39 -10.87
C ALA A 225 12.94 9.02 -9.58
N THR A 226 11.93 8.15 -9.65
CA THR A 226 11.23 7.66 -8.47
C THR A 226 11.85 6.36 -7.96
N THR A 227 11.73 6.11 -6.66
CA THR A 227 12.42 4.98 -6.01
C THR A 227 11.80 3.62 -6.27
N HIS A 228 10.53 3.58 -6.67
CA HIS A 228 9.72 2.37 -6.88
C HIS A 228 9.61 1.44 -5.65
N ILE A 229 9.94 1.90 -4.43
CA ILE A 229 9.90 1.05 -3.23
C ILE A 229 8.50 0.91 -2.60
N GLY A 230 7.46 1.47 -3.19
CA GLY A 230 6.10 1.37 -2.68
C GLY A 230 5.68 -0.07 -2.40
N MET A 231 5.98 -0.99 -3.32
CA MET A 231 5.73 -2.42 -3.15
C MET A 231 6.50 -3.01 -1.95
N HIS A 232 7.77 -2.65 -1.79
CA HIS A 232 8.59 -3.11 -0.68
C HIS A 232 8.08 -2.58 0.67
N LEU A 233 7.59 -1.34 0.71
CA LEU A 233 6.96 -0.77 1.91
C LEU A 233 5.58 -1.41 2.17
N ARG A 234 4.83 -1.78 1.13
CA ARG A 234 3.54 -2.49 1.26
C ARG A 234 3.70 -3.85 1.91
N PHE A 235 4.68 -4.64 1.45
CA PHE A 235 4.93 -5.99 1.95
C PHE A 235 5.99 -6.05 3.06
N GLY A 236 6.53 -4.89 3.46
CA GLY A 236 7.47 -4.78 4.57
C GLY A 236 8.83 -5.44 4.31
N THR A 237 9.22 -5.65 3.05
CA THR A 237 10.54 -6.19 2.68
C THR A 237 11.68 -5.16 2.78
N ILE A 238 11.32 -3.90 3.04
CA ILE A 238 12.20 -2.80 3.47
C ILE A 238 11.60 -2.20 4.74
N SER A 239 12.43 -1.92 5.73
CA SER A 239 12.01 -1.22 6.94
C SER A 239 11.72 0.26 6.66
N ILE A 240 10.62 0.78 7.22
CA ILE A 240 10.31 2.20 7.17
C ILE A 240 11.37 3.05 7.90
N ARG A 241 12.02 2.49 8.92
CA ARG A 241 13.11 3.14 9.67
C ARG A 241 14.37 3.25 8.81
N GLU A 242 14.73 2.19 8.09
CA GLU A 242 15.81 2.22 7.10
C GLU A 242 15.54 3.28 6.03
N ALA A 243 14.33 3.31 5.48
CA ALA A 243 13.93 4.28 4.48
C ALA A 243 14.08 5.73 4.99
N ALA A 244 13.63 6.00 6.21
CA ALA A 244 13.77 7.32 6.84
C ALA A 244 15.24 7.68 7.14
N GLN A 245 16.05 6.73 7.62
CA GLN A 245 17.48 6.93 7.86
C GLN A 245 18.22 7.30 6.56
N GLN A 246 17.95 6.59 5.46
CA GLN A 246 18.56 6.89 4.17
C GLN A 246 18.18 8.28 3.66
N ALA A 247 16.90 8.67 3.81
CA ALA A 247 16.42 10.01 3.44
C ALA A 247 17.11 11.11 4.25
N LEU A 248 17.23 10.93 5.56
CA LEU A 248 17.91 11.90 6.45
C LEU A 248 19.39 12.00 6.14
N LYS A 249 20.09 10.87 5.96
CA LYS A 249 21.51 10.81 5.60
C LYS A 249 21.82 11.60 4.32
N GLN A 250 20.92 11.52 3.33
CA GLN A 250 21.07 12.20 2.04
C GLN A 250 20.40 13.56 1.98
N LYS A 251 19.82 14.03 3.10
CA LYS A 251 19.07 15.30 3.18
C LYS A 251 17.91 15.40 2.18
N ALA A 252 17.34 14.26 1.81
CA ALA A 252 16.22 14.15 0.85
C ALA A 252 14.88 14.50 1.52
N ASN A 253 14.74 15.76 1.98
CA ASN A 253 13.60 16.19 2.78
C ASN A 253 12.27 16.03 2.05
N LYS A 254 12.23 16.27 0.74
CA LYS A 254 11.03 16.08 -0.06
C LYS A 254 10.62 14.62 -0.12
N TRP A 255 11.57 13.72 -0.31
CA TRP A 255 11.28 12.29 -0.30
C TRP A 255 10.86 11.79 1.11
N LEU A 256 11.49 12.31 2.17
CA LEU A 256 11.09 12.03 3.55
C LEU A 256 9.63 12.45 3.81
N SER A 257 9.16 13.55 3.18
CA SER A 257 7.77 13.97 3.30
C SER A 257 6.78 12.97 2.67
N GLU A 258 7.21 12.14 1.72
CA GLU A 258 6.35 11.09 1.14
C GLU A 258 6.13 9.94 2.14
N LEU A 259 7.11 9.62 3.00
CA LEU A 259 6.90 8.68 4.11
C LEU A 259 5.89 9.24 5.12
N ALA A 260 5.98 10.55 5.41
CA ALA A 260 5.01 11.21 6.29
C ALA A 260 3.59 11.25 5.67
N TRP A 261 3.44 11.36 4.35
CA TRP A 261 2.15 11.20 3.66
C TRP A 261 1.57 9.81 3.88
N ARG A 262 2.40 8.77 3.82
CA ARG A 262 1.97 7.39 4.10
C ARG A 262 1.47 7.23 5.54
N ASP A 263 2.24 7.73 6.52
CA ASP A 263 1.83 7.74 7.93
C ASP A 263 0.53 8.53 8.15
N PHE A 264 0.39 9.69 7.46
CA PHE A 264 -0.79 10.52 7.52
C PHE A 264 -2.05 9.80 7.02
N TYR A 265 -1.99 9.14 5.87
CA TYR A 265 -3.13 8.39 5.35
C TYR A 265 -3.50 7.19 6.24
N MET A 266 -2.52 6.49 6.80
CA MET A 266 -2.77 5.41 7.77
C MET A 266 -3.43 5.94 9.05
N MET A 267 -2.97 7.08 9.57
CA MET A 267 -3.58 7.76 10.71
C MET A 267 -5.02 8.20 10.38
N ILE A 268 -5.27 8.74 9.18
CA ILE A 268 -6.63 9.11 8.74
C ILE A 268 -7.53 7.87 8.67
N LEU A 269 -7.07 6.76 8.09
CA LEU A 269 -7.86 5.52 8.03
C LEU A 269 -8.16 4.98 9.43
N TRP A 270 -7.20 5.02 10.34
CA TRP A 270 -7.37 4.59 11.73
C TRP A 270 -8.45 5.38 12.47
N HIS A 271 -8.45 6.70 12.34
CA HIS A 271 -9.42 7.58 13.04
C HIS A 271 -10.78 7.67 12.34
N PHE A 272 -10.82 7.43 11.04
CA PHE A 272 -12.01 7.59 10.21
C PHE A 272 -12.23 6.37 9.30
N PRO A 273 -12.41 5.14 9.86
CA PRO A 273 -12.51 3.91 9.06
C PRO A 273 -13.67 3.93 8.06
N ARG A 274 -14.70 4.77 8.27
CA ARG A 274 -15.81 4.96 7.33
C ARG A 274 -15.38 5.39 5.93
N ILE A 275 -14.18 6.00 5.79
CA ILE A 275 -13.69 6.46 4.49
C ILE A 275 -13.47 5.35 3.47
N VAL A 276 -13.41 4.10 3.90
CA VAL A 276 -13.37 2.94 3.01
C VAL A 276 -14.60 2.90 2.09
N HIS A 277 -15.75 3.35 2.58
CA HIS A 277 -17.02 3.29 1.85
C HIS A 277 -17.69 4.65 1.64
N GLN A 278 -17.22 5.69 2.31
CA GLN A 278 -17.83 7.02 2.31
C GLN A 278 -16.78 8.10 2.02
N SER A 279 -17.24 9.21 1.47
CA SER A 279 -16.39 10.40 1.33
C SER A 279 -15.99 10.92 2.72
N PHE A 280 -14.74 11.39 2.86
CA PHE A 280 -14.31 12.04 4.12
C PHE A 280 -15.20 13.25 4.43
N LYS A 281 -15.56 14.04 3.41
CA LYS A 281 -16.53 15.11 3.48
C LYS A 281 -17.92 14.57 3.08
N PRO A 282 -18.84 14.31 4.03
CA PRO A 282 -20.09 13.59 3.76
C PRO A 282 -20.97 14.21 2.67
N ALA A 283 -20.96 15.55 2.51
CA ALA A 283 -21.75 16.21 1.49
C ALA A 283 -21.45 15.72 0.05
N TYR A 284 -20.22 15.23 -0.19
CA TYR A 284 -19.84 14.69 -1.50
C TYR A 284 -20.47 13.32 -1.81
N ASP A 285 -21.05 12.63 -0.84
CA ASP A 285 -21.80 11.40 -1.10
C ASP A 285 -23.16 11.68 -1.77
N ASN A 286 -23.59 12.95 -1.83
CA ASN A 286 -24.77 13.39 -2.58
C ASN A 286 -24.53 13.58 -4.09
N ILE A 287 -23.29 13.48 -4.56
CA ILE A 287 -22.97 13.65 -5.97
C ILE A 287 -23.73 12.63 -6.83
N GLN A 288 -24.44 13.13 -7.83
CA GLN A 288 -25.13 12.29 -8.80
C GLN A 288 -24.14 11.88 -9.90
N TRP A 289 -23.52 10.73 -9.71
CA TRP A 289 -22.57 10.15 -10.66
C TRP A 289 -23.31 9.63 -11.90
N LEU A 290 -22.71 9.78 -13.08
CA LEU A 290 -23.23 9.18 -14.32
C LEU A 290 -23.00 7.66 -14.34
N ASN A 291 -21.86 7.23 -13.85
CA ASN A 291 -21.46 5.80 -13.77
C ASN A 291 -21.68 5.05 -15.10
N ASN A 292 -21.29 5.67 -16.23
CA ASN A 292 -21.40 5.07 -17.53
C ASN A 292 -20.38 3.92 -17.66
N GLU A 293 -20.85 2.69 -17.81
CA GLU A 293 -20.01 1.49 -17.86
C GLU A 293 -19.09 1.50 -19.09
N SER A 294 -19.56 1.93 -20.27
CA SER A 294 -18.74 1.97 -21.48
C SER A 294 -17.61 2.99 -21.39
N ASP A 295 -17.84 4.13 -20.73
CA ASP A 295 -16.81 5.14 -20.48
C ASP A 295 -15.79 4.63 -19.45
N PHE A 296 -16.27 3.88 -18.45
CA PHE A 296 -15.39 3.23 -17.48
C PHE A 296 -14.50 2.16 -18.13
N GLU A 297 -15.06 1.31 -18.99
CA GLU A 297 -14.29 0.32 -19.76
C GLU A 297 -13.25 0.99 -20.65
N ALA A 298 -13.62 2.06 -21.36
CA ALA A 298 -12.68 2.83 -22.18
C ALA A 298 -11.54 3.43 -21.35
N TRP A 299 -11.84 3.92 -20.15
CA TRP A 299 -10.83 4.39 -19.21
C TRP A 299 -9.94 3.25 -18.72
N CYS A 300 -10.50 2.12 -18.30
CA CYS A 300 -9.74 0.94 -17.87
C CYS A 300 -8.77 0.44 -18.96
N GLU A 301 -9.20 0.45 -20.22
CA GLU A 301 -8.41 -0.03 -21.36
C GLU A 301 -7.41 1.01 -21.91
N GLY A 302 -7.45 2.26 -21.43
CA GLY A 302 -6.62 3.35 -21.97
C GLY A 302 -7.02 3.72 -23.40
N LYS A 303 -8.32 3.96 -23.60
CA LYS A 303 -8.97 4.31 -24.88
C LYS A 303 -9.88 5.54 -24.75
N THR A 304 -9.52 6.48 -23.87
CA THR A 304 -10.34 7.67 -23.60
C THR A 304 -10.20 8.77 -24.67
N GLY A 305 -9.18 8.68 -25.51
CA GLY A 305 -8.82 9.73 -26.45
C GLY A 305 -7.95 10.84 -25.85
N TYR A 306 -7.55 10.73 -24.58
CA TYR A 306 -6.62 11.62 -23.92
C TYR A 306 -5.27 10.92 -23.72
N PRO A 307 -4.23 11.25 -24.51
CA PRO A 307 -3.00 10.45 -24.60
C PRO A 307 -2.29 10.18 -23.26
N LEU A 308 -2.23 11.19 -22.37
CA LEU A 308 -1.60 11.00 -21.06
C LEU A 308 -2.42 10.08 -20.14
N VAL A 309 -3.77 10.14 -20.22
CA VAL A 309 -4.65 9.24 -19.47
C VAL A 309 -4.49 7.82 -20.00
N ASP A 310 -4.56 7.63 -21.31
CA ASP A 310 -4.46 6.33 -21.96
C ASP A 310 -3.10 5.67 -21.73
N ALA A 311 -2.00 6.43 -21.85
CA ALA A 311 -0.66 5.98 -21.52
C ALA A 311 -0.54 5.53 -20.06
N GLY A 312 -1.15 6.28 -19.12
CA GLY A 312 -1.18 5.94 -17.70
C GLY A 312 -1.89 4.62 -17.41
N MET A 313 -3.06 4.43 -18.00
CA MET A 313 -3.84 3.20 -17.79
C MET A 313 -3.16 1.99 -18.41
N ARG A 314 -2.50 2.13 -19.57
CA ARG A 314 -1.70 1.04 -20.17
C ARG A 314 -0.47 0.72 -19.35
N GLN A 315 0.25 1.71 -18.80
CA GLN A 315 1.33 1.46 -17.86
C GLN A 315 0.84 0.61 -16.69
N LEU A 316 -0.28 1.03 -16.06
CA LEU A 316 -0.86 0.30 -14.93
C LEU A 316 -1.18 -1.16 -15.30
N ASN A 317 -1.88 -1.36 -16.42
CA ASN A 317 -2.31 -2.69 -16.85
C ASN A 317 -1.16 -3.63 -17.21
N GLN A 318 -0.07 -3.08 -17.76
CA GLN A 318 1.08 -3.88 -18.18
C GLN A 318 2.08 -4.16 -17.05
N THR A 319 2.18 -3.25 -16.06
CA THR A 319 3.27 -3.30 -15.07
C THR A 319 2.80 -3.37 -13.63
N GLY A 320 1.51 -3.16 -13.35
CA GLY A 320 1.04 -2.99 -11.97
C GLY A 320 1.57 -1.74 -11.27
N TYR A 321 2.17 -0.81 -12.03
CA TYR A 321 2.71 0.45 -11.53
C TYR A 321 2.19 1.63 -12.37
N MET A 322 2.02 2.77 -11.75
CA MET A 322 1.75 4.04 -12.42
C MET A 322 2.46 5.16 -11.67
N HIS A 323 3.12 6.05 -12.40
CA HIS A 323 3.78 7.23 -11.84
C HIS A 323 2.78 8.14 -11.11
N ASN A 324 3.14 8.67 -9.92
CA ASN A 324 2.20 9.43 -9.07
C ASN A 324 1.54 10.62 -9.79
N ARG A 325 2.31 11.37 -10.59
CA ARG A 325 1.74 12.50 -11.37
C ARG A 325 0.64 12.03 -12.32
N VAL A 326 0.81 10.87 -12.91
CA VAL A 326 -0.17 10.28 -13.83
C VAL A 326 -1.37 9.73 -13.06
N ARG A 327 -1.18 9.09 -11.89
CA ARG A 327 -2.30 8.67 -10.99
C ARG A 327 -3.25 9.83 -10.70
N MET A 328 -2.71 11.02 -10.39
CA MET A 328 -3.52 12.22 -10.14
C MET A 328 -4.35 12.63 -11.37
N VAL A 329 -3.77 12.55 -12.57
CA VAL A 329 -4.44 12.94 -13.82
C VAL A 329 -5.55 11.95 -14.16
N VAL A 330 -5.26 10.65 -14.15
CA VAL A 330 -6.24 9.60 -14.50
C VAL A 330 -7.39 9.52 -13.50
N ALA A 331 -7.13 9.73 -12.20
CA ALA A 331 -8.16 9.76 -11.18
C ALA A 331 -9.05 11.01 -11.29
N SER A 332 -8.44 12.18 -11.53
CA SER A 332 -9.20 13.41 -11.80
C SER A 332 -10.03 13.29 -13.09
N PHE A 333 -9.52 12.60 -14.11
CA PHE A 333 -10.25 12.37 -15.35
C PHE A 333 -11.48 11.48 -15.11
N LEU A 334 -11.33 10.35 -14.45
CA LEU A 334 -12.46 9.47 -14.14
C LEU A 334 -13.57 10.21 -13.39
N THR A 335 -13.21 10.87 -12.29
CA THR A 335 -14.19 11.49 -11.38
C THR A 335 -14.79 12.78 -11.93
N LYS A 336 -14.04 13.55 -12.72
CA LYS A 336 -14.44 14.89 -13.14
C LYS A 336 -14.81 15.00 -14.63
N HIS A 337 -14.09 14.28 -15.52
CA HIS A 337 -14.45 14.27 -16.94
C HIS A 337 -15.54 13.26 -17.24
N LEU A 338 -15.42 12.05 -16.71
CA LEU A 338 -16.43 11.01 -16.94
C LEU A 338 -17.57 11.04 -15.93
N LEU A 339 -17.41 11.77 -14.82
CA LEU A 339 -18.37 11.84 -13.71
C LEU A 339 -18.73 10.42 -13.22
N ILE A 340 -17.70 9.59 -13.03
CA ILE A 340 -17.81 8.23 -12.49
C ILE A 340 -17.33 8.23 -11.02
N ASP A 341 -18.05 7.50 -10.19
CA ASP A 341 -17.78 7.38 -8.75
C ASP A 341 -16.32 6.96 -8.50
N TRP A 342 -15.64 7.68 -7.63
CA TRP A 342 -14.25 7.44 -7.27
C TRP A 342 -14.01 6.01 -6.77
N ARG A 343 -15.03 5.37 -6.18
CA ARG A 343 -14.95 4.00 -5.66
C ARG A 343 -14.69 2.97 -6.77
N TRP A 344 -15.19 3.21 -7.98
CA TRP A 344 -14.92 2.35 -9.14
C TRP A 344 -13.44 2.38 -9.52
N GLY A 345 -12.87 3.57 -9.57
CA GLY A 345 -11.44 3.74 -9.89
C GLY A 345 -10.53 3.23 -8.77
N GLU A 346 -10.91 3.47 -7.51
CA GLU A 346 -10.21 2.93 -6.33
C GLU A 346 -10.15 1.40 -6.40
N ALA A 347 -11.27 0.74 -6.63
CA ALA A 347 -11.36 -0.71 -6.74
C ALA A 347 -10.51 -1.27 -7.90
N TYR A 348 -10.52 -0.59 -9.06
CA TYR A 348 -9.67 -0.97 -10.19
C TYR A 348 -8.18 -0.84 -9.86
N PHE A 349 -7.78 0.23 -9.17
CA PHE A 349 -6.40 0.41 -8.72
C PHE A 349 -6.02 -0.64 -7.65
N ALA A 350 -6.93 -0.99 -6.76
CA ALA A 350 -6.72 -2.05 -5.76
C ALA A 350 -6.45 -3.41 -6.42
N GLU A 351 -7.11 -3.70 -7.55
CA GLU A 351 -6.87 -4.91 -8.34
C GLU A 351 -5.50 -4.88 -9.03
N LYS A 352 -5.13 -3.78 -9.67
CA LYS A 352 -3.98 -3.70 -10.57
C LYS A 352 -2.64 -3.34 -9.90
N LEU A 353 -2.65 -2.48 -8.87
CA LEU A 353 -1.41 -1.95 -8.30
C LEU A 353 -0.65 -2.99 -7.48
N LEU A 354 0.66 -3.13 -7.76
CA LEU A 354 1.58 -3.92 -6.95
C LEU A 354 1.85 -3.28 -5.58
N ASP A 355 1.84 -1.95 -5.53
CA ASP A 355 2.07 -1.15 -4.33
C ASP A 355 0.76 -0.73 -3.64
N TYR A 356 -0.34 -1.43 -3.91
CA TYR A 356 -1.63 -1.12 -3.31
C TYR A 356 -1.54 -1.07 -1.79
N GLU A 357 -1.88 0.07 -1.24
CA GLU A 357 -2.03 0.33 0.18
C GLU A 357 -3.38 1.03 0.38
N MET A 358 -4.31 0.40 1.09
CA MET A 358 -5.69 0.87 1.22
C MET A 358 -5.78 2.34 1.64
N ALA A 359 -5.06 2.72 2.69
CA ALA A 359 -5.11 4.09 3.21
C ALA A 359 -4.65 5.13 2.17
N SER A 360 -3.53 4.85 1.49
CA SER A 360 -2.96 5.75 0.49
C SER A 360 -3.78 5.78 -0.80
N ASN A 361 -4.35 4.64 -1.22
CA ASN A 361 -5.18 4.55 -2.42
C ASN A 361 -6.48 5.33 -2.23
N ILE A 362 -7.23 5.06 -1.15
CA ILE A 362 -8.45 5.79 -0.79
C ILE A 362 -8.15 7.29 -0.64
N GLY A 363 -7.10 7.64 0.11
CA GLY A 363 -6.70 9.03 0.31
C GLY A 363 -6.39 9.75 -1.00
N GLY A 364 -5.66 9.11 -1.93
CA GLY A 364 -5.33 9.66 -3.24
C GLY A 364 -6.56 9.82 -4.16
N TRP A 365 -7.45 8.84 -4.17
CA TRP A 365 -8.71 8.91 -4.92
C TRP A 365 -9.63 10.00 -4.43
N GLN A 366 -9.84 10.08 -3.11
CA GLN A 366 -10.65 11.13 -2.51
C GLN A 366 -10.01 12.52 -2.66
N TRP A 367 -8.66 12.62 -2.63
CA TRP A 367 -7.95 13.85 -2.92
C TRP A 367 -8.24 14.33 -4.35
N SER A 368 -8.15 13.45 -5.34
CA SER A 368 -8.37 13.76 -6.77
C SER A 368 -9.83 14.13 -7.06
N CYS A 369 -10.78 13.45 -6.42
CA CYS A 369 -12.21 13.74 -6.49
C CYS A 369 -12.55 15.11 -5.86
N GLY A 370 -11.89 15.48 -4.76
CA GLY A 370 -12.18 16.68 -3.98
C GLY A 370 -12.90 16.39 -2.66
N CYS A 371 -13.26 15.15 -2.40
CA CYS A 371 -14.07 14.72 -1.25
C CYS A 371 -13.25 14.30 -0.03
N GLY A 372 -11.90 14.27 -0.15
CA GLY A 372 -10.98 13.83 0.91
C GLY A 372 -10.77 14.88 2.01
N ASN A 373 -10.02 14.49 3.02
CA ASN A 373 -9.69 15.32 4.19
C ASN A 373 -8.84 16.56 3.84
N ASP A 374 -7.81 16.40 3.01
CA ASP A 374 -6.91 17.47 2.53
C ASP A 374 -6.98 17.58 0.99
N ALA A 375 -8.20 17.45 0.46
CA ALA A 375 -8.43 17.31 -0.96
C ALA A 375 -8.23 18.63 -1.72
N ALA A 376 -7.83 18.49 -2.98
CA ALA A 376 -7.89 19.61 -3.92
C ALA A 376 -9.33 20.16 -4.00
N PRO A 377 -9.52 21.47 -4.13
CA PRO A 377 -10.85 22.03 -4.34
C PRO A 377 -11.54 21.38 -5.54
N TYR A 378 -12.85 21.12 -5.45
CA TYR A 378 -13.59 20.41 -6.51
C TYR A 378 -13.53 21.13 -7.85
N PHE A 379 -13.48 22.46 -7.84
CA PHE A 379 -13.37 23.27 -9.05
C PHE A 379 -12.01 23.17 -9.75
N ARG A 380 -11.01 22.54 -9.13
CA ARG A 380 -9.72 22.25 -9.76
C ARG A 380 -9.84 21.00 -10.65
N VAL A 381 -10.25 21.22 -11.88
CA VAL A 381 -10.33 20.19 -12.92
C VAL A 381 -9.03 20.21 -13.72
N PHE A 382 -8.27 19.12 -13.70
CA PHE A 382 -7.06 19.02 -14.52
C PHE A 382 -7.45 18.94 -16.00
N ASN A 383 -6.79 19.75 -16.84
CA ASN A 383 -6.82 19.54 -18.28
C ASN A 383 -5.71 18.54 -18.65
N PRO A 384 -6.02 17.32 -19.16
CA PRO A 384 -5.01 16.31 -19.43
C PRO A 384 -3.95 16.75 -20.46
N GLU A 385 -4.32 17.56 -21.45
CA GLU A 385 -3.39 18.08 -22.46
C GLU A 385 -2.39 19.07 -21.85
N LEU A 386 -2.86 19.97 -20.97
CA LEU A 386 -1.98 20.90 -20.27
C LEU A 386 -1.08 20.16 -19.27
N GLN A 387 -1.55 19.06 -18.66
CA GLN A 387 -0.72 18.22 -17.82
C GLN A 387 0.36 17.52 -18.64
N ALA A 388 0.02 16.96 -19.81
CA ALA A 388 0.97 16.36 -20.73
C ALA A 388 2.02 17.39 -21.18
N LYS A 389 1.60 18.56 -21.64
CA LYS A 389 2.51 19.65 -22.06
C LYS A 389 3.48 20.07 -20.95
N LYS A 390 3.04 20.03 -19.69
CA LYS A 390 3.87 20.45 -18.55
C LYS A 390 4.83 19.36 -18.08
N PHE A 391 4.41 18.09 -18.03
CA PHE A 391 5.13 17.02 -17.35
C PHE A 391 5.70 15.95 -18.29
N ASP A 392 5.31 15.97 -19.55
CA ASP A 392 5.84 15.14 -20.65
C ASP A 392 5.96 15.97 -21.93
N PRO A 393 6.70 17.10 -21.92
CA PRO A 393 6.74 18.06 -23.03
C PRO A 393 7.22 17.43 -24.33
N ASP A 394 8.13 16.47 -24.25
CA ASP A 394 8.69 15.73 -25.39
C ASP A 394 7.86 14.50 -25.77
N GLN A 395 6.73 14.29 -25.10
CA GLN A 395 5.84 13.14 -25.27
C GLN A 395 6.55 11.78 -25.14
N ALA A 396 7.65 11.73 -24.39
CA ALA A 396 8.45 10.52 -24.25
C ALA A 396 7.70 9.42 -23.47
N TYR A 397 7.01 9.79 -22.39
CA TYR A 397 6.16 8.88 -21.63
C TYR A 397 4.95 8.39 -22.45
N ILE A 398 4.22 9.32 -23.07
CA ILE A 398 3.08 8.99 -23.93
C ILE A 398 3.50 8.05 -25.04
N ASN A 399 4.55 8.38 -25.77
CA ASN A 399 5.03 7.56 -26.89
C ASN A 399 5.55 6.17 -26.48
N HIS A 400 6.00 6.01 -25.25
CA HIS A 400 6.44 4.73 -24.72
C HIS A 400 5.26 3.78 -24.47
N TRP A 401 4.20 4.29 -23.80
CA TRP A 401 3.05 3.49 -23.41
C TRP A 401 1.92 3.46 -24.44
N LEU A 402 1.95 4.39 -25.40
CA LEU A 402 0.97 4.57 -26.47
C LEU A 402 1.67 4.72 -27.82
N PRO A 403 2.39 3.68 -28.32
CA PRO A 403 3.22 3.80 -29.51
C PRO A 403 2.47 4.17 -30.79
N GLU A 404 1.17 3.86 -30.90
CA GLU A 404 0.31 4.25 -32.01
C GLU A 404 0.05 5.77 -32.08
N TYR A 405 0.26 6.49 -30.99
CA TYR A 405 0.10 7.94 -30.96
C TYR A 405 1.08 8.65 -31.92
N LYS A 406 2.32 8.16 -32.05
CA LYS A 406 3.28 8.64 -33.06
C LYS A 406 2.78 8.52 -34.49
N GLN A 407 1.90 7.56 -34.75
CA GLN A 407 1.33 7.28 -36.07
C GLN A 407 0.03 8.06 -36.33
N GLN A 408 -0.34 8.99 -35.45
CA GLN A 408 -1.60 9.74 -35.47
C GLN A 408 -2.85 8.83 -35.55
N LYS A 409 -2.77 7.63 -34.99
CA LYS A 409 -3.86 6.64 -34.93
C LYS A 409 -4.56 6.61 -33.58
N HIS A 410 -4.41 7.69 -32.81
CA HIS A 410 -5.06 7.80 -31.51
C HIS A 410 -6.57 8.05 -31.67
N VAL A 411 -7.37 7.47 -30.77
CA VAL A 411 -8.83 7.61 -30.80
C VAL A 411 -9.26 9.04 -30.44
N GLN A 412 -10.44 9.45 -30.91
CA GLN A 412 -11.02 10.74 -30.55
C GLN A 412 -11.41 10.77 -29.06
N PRO A 413 -11.34 11.92 -28.41
CA PRO A 413 -11.80 12.08 -27.04
C PRO A 413 -13.26 11.64 -26.85
N ILE A 414 -13.51 10.78 -25.85
CA ILE A 414 -14.87 10.30 -25.51
C ILE A 414 -15.73 11.41 -24.88
N VAL A 415 -15.10 12.47 -24.38
CA VAL A 415 -15.77 13.67 -23.85
C VAL A 415 -14.87 14.89 -24.04
N GLU A 416 -15.44 16.01 -24.46
CA GLU A 416 -14.71 17.28 -24.60
C GLU A 416 -14.41 17.91 -23.24
N HIS A 417 -13.19 18.41 -23.05
CA HIS A 417 -12.73 18.97 -21.76
C HIS A 417 -13.60 20.15 -21.30
N ALA A 418 -13.95 21.07 -22.19
CA ALA A 418 -14.73 22.26 -21.85
C ALA A 418 -16.13 21.87 -21.35
N PHE A 419 -16.80 20.98 -22.07
CA PHE A 419 -18.11 20.43 -21.68
C PHE A 419 -18.04 19.70 -20.34
N ALA A 420 -17.07 18.78 -20.18
CA ALA A 420 -16.91 18.01 -18.96
C ALA A 420 -16.64 18.92 -17.73
N ARG A 421 -15.82 19.96 -17.91
CA ARG A 421 -15.53 20.94 -16.87
C ARG A 421 -16.78 21.71 -16.43
N GLU A 422 -17.58 22.21 -17.37
CA GLU A 422 -18.82 22.90 -17.04
C GLU A 422 -19.80 21.99 -16.31
N ARG A 423 -19.99 20.77 -16.83
CA ARG A 423 -20.87 19.76 -16.25
C ARG A 423 -20.49 19.43 -14.80
N VAL A 424 -19.21 19.12 -14.53
CA VAL A 424 -18.77 18.73 -13.19
C VAL A 424 -18.91 19.87 -12.19
N LEU A 425 -18.60 21.11 -12.59
CA LEU A 425 -18.76 22.27 -11.71
C LEU A 425 -20.22 22.47 -11.31
N LYS A 426 -21.17 22.28 -12.23
CA LYS A 426 -22.60 22.34 -11.93
C LYS A 426 -23.02 21.22 -10.98
N VAL A 427 -22.70 19.95 -11.30
CA VAL A 427 -23.11 18.78 -10.53
C VAL A 427 -22.55 18.84 -9.10
N PHE A 428 -21.28 19.21 -8.93
CA PHE A 428 -20.69 19.31 -7.59
C PHE A 428 -21.27 20.48 -6.79
N LYS A 429 -21.50 21.63 -7.44
CA LYS A 429 -22.15 22.76 -6.77
C LYS A 429 -23.55 22.38 -6.29
N ASP A 430 -24.34 21.75 -7.13
CA ASP A 430 -25.71 21.32 -6.79
C ASP A 430 -25.71 20.31 -5.63
N ALA A 431 -24.75 19.34 -5.63
CA ALA A 431 -24.61 18.35 -4.56
C ALA A 431 -24.17 18.95 -3.23
N LEU A 432 -23.38 20.00 -3.25
CA LEU A 432 -22.85 20.68 -2.06
C LEU A 432 -23.78 21.79 -1.55
N ASN A 433 -24.89 22.08 -2.25
CA ASN A 433 -25.82 23.18 -1.96
C ASN A 433 -25.13 24.56 -1.93
N GLU A 434 -24.19 24.82 -2.86
CA GLU A 434 -23.46 26.07 -3.00
C GLU A 434 -24.03 26.97 -4.11
#